data_709b7e14f0c4aa610be9223e30b349ec
#
_entry.id   709b7e14f0c4aa610be9223e30b349ec
#
_cell.length_a   1.000
_cell.length_b   1.000
_cell.length_c   1.000
_cell.angle_alpha   90.00
_cell.angle_beta   90.00
_cell.angle_gamma   90.00
#
_symmetry.space_group_name_H-M   'P 1'
#
loop_
_entity.id
_entity.type
_entity.pdbx_description
1 polymer ?
#
loop_
_entity_poly.entity_id
_entity_poly.type
_entity_poly.pdbx_seq_one_letter_code
_entity_poly.pdbx_strand_id
1 'polypeptide(L)'
;MGNVEDVKVGIAASIDGADRAVAGIQAAADQLDQSLALLRVTAVGSFHPAAVAAINQLEQARLRLDEAIQLSRTAVESANMFRSMI
;
A
#
# COMPACT_ATOMS: atom_id res chain seq x y z
N MET A 1 22.81 0.69 24.53
CA MET A 1 23.71 0.65 23.36
C MET A 1 23.40 -0.53 22.50
N GLY A 2 23.35 -0.33 21.20
CA GLY A 2 22.98 -1.37 20.25
C GLY A 2 24.06 -2.45 20.13
N ASN A 3 23.72 -3.65 20.49
CA ASN A 3 24.46 -4.86 20.13
C ASN A 3 23.70 -5.58 19.02
N VAL A 4 24.22 -6.73 18.55
CA VAL A 4 23.56 -7.49 17.48
C VAL A 4 22.13 -7.88 17.84
N GLU A 5 21.89 -8.27 19.10
CA GLU A 5 20.54 -8.62 19.54
C GLU A 5 19.59 -7.42 19.51
N ASP A 6 20.06 -6.25 19.95
CA ASP A 6 19.25 -5.02 19.90
C ASP A 6 18.94 -4.64 18.46
N VAL A 7 19.90 -4.80 17.54
CA VAL A 7 19.68 -4.53 16.12
C VAL A 7 18.65 -5.49 15.54
N LYS A 8 18.74 -6.79 15.86
CA LYS A 8 17.77 -7.79 15.40
C LYS A 8 16.37 -7.50 15.92
N VAL A 9 16.23 -7.10 17.17
CA VAL A 9 14.94 -6.70 17.75
C VAL A 9 14.37 -5.49 17.03
N GLY A 10 15.20 -4.49 16.75
CA GLY A 10 14.79 -3.31 16.00
C GLY A 10 14.32 -3.65 14.59
N ILE A 11 15.04 -4.54 13.89
CA ILE A 11 14.65 -4.99 12.55
C ILE A 11 13.32 -5.73 12.61
N ALA A 12 13.14 -6.64 13.56
CA ALA A 12 11.89 -7.39 13.71
C ALA A 12 10.69 -6.46 13.97
N ALA A 13 10.88 -5.45 14.82
CA ALA A 13 9.84 -4.45 15.08
C ALA A 13 9.51 -3.62 13.84
N SER A 14 10.53 -3.26 13.05
CA SER A 14 10.37 -2.54 11.79
C SER A 14 9.57 -3.35 10.76
N ILE A 15 9.89 -4.64 10.64
CA ILE A 15 9.18 -5.56 9.73
C ILE A 15 7.71 -5.69 10.16
N ASP A 16 7.44 -5.87 11.44
CA ASP A 16 6.08 -5.95 11.96
C ASP A 16 5.30 -4.66 11.66
N GLY A 17 5.93 -3.50 11.84
CA GLY A 17 5.34 -2.22 11.49
C GLY A 17 5.03 -2.09 10.00
N ALA A 18 5.94 -2.54 9.14
CA ALA A 18 5.74 -2.53 7.70
C ALA A 18 4.60 -3.47 7.27
N ASP A 19 4.51 -4.65 7.88
CA ASP A 19 3.43 -5.60 7.58
C ASP A 19 2.06 -5.02 7.96
N ARG A 20 1.97 -4.34 9.10
CA ARG A 20 0.74 -3.65 9.51
C ARG A 20 0.38 -2.51 8.55
N ALA A 21 1.38 -1.76 8.09
CA ALA A 21 1.17 -0.70 7.12
C ALA A 21 0.63 -1.27 5.80
N VAL A 22 1.18 -2.38 5.32
CA VAL A 22 0.69 -3.06 4.11
C VAL A 22 -0.78 -3.49 4.29
N ALA A 23 -1.14 -4.04 5.44
CA ALA A 23 -2.53 -4.41 5.71
C ALA A 23 -3.45 -3.19 5.64
N GLY A 24 -3.02 -2.05 6.18
CA GLY A 24 -3.76 -0.79 6.09
C GLY A 24 -3.91 -0.27 4.67
N ILE A 25 -2.84 -0.37 3.87
CA ILE A 25 -2.86 0.02 2.45
C ILE A 25 -3.81 -0.89 1.67
N GLN A 26 -3.81 -2.21 1.94
CA GLN A 26 -4.74 -3.14 1.30
C GLN A 26 -6.19 -2.80 1.62
N ALA A 27 -6.49 -2.46 2.87
CA ALA A 27 -7.83 -2.03 3.27
C ALA A 27 -8.24 -0.74 2.55
N ALA A 28 -7.34 0.23 2.44
CA ALA A 28 -7.58 1.47 1.69
C ALA A 28 -7.82 1.18 0.19
N ALA A 29 -7.03 0.27 -0.38
CA ALA A 29 -7.19 -0.13 -1.77
C ALA A 29 -8.56 -0.75 -2.04
N ASP A 30 -9.05 -1.60 -1.12
CA ASP A 30 -10.39 -2.19 -1.24
C ASP A 30 -11.48 -1.13 -1.16
N GLN A 31 -11.32 -0.13 -0.31
CA GLN A 31 -12.25 1.01 -0.23
C GLN A 31 -12.26 1.83 -1.52
N LEU A 32 -11.09 2.03 -2.14
CA LEU A 32 -11.02 2.71 -3.43
C LEU A 32 -11.71 1.90 -4.53
N ASP A 33 -11.57 0.58 -4.53
CA ASP A 33 -12.26 -0.28 -5.48
C ASP A 33 -13.79 -0.16 -5.33
N GLN A 34 -14.29 -0.11 -4.10
CA GLN A 34 -15.71 0.09 -3.83
C GLN A 34 -16.18 1.46 -4.30
N SER A 35 -15.41 2.50 -4.02
CA SER A 35 -15.72 3.87 -4.45
C SER A 35 -15.73 3.99 -5.97
N LEU A 36 -14.77 3.36 -6.64
CA LEU A 36 -14.71 3.30 -8.10
C LEU A 36 -15.93 2.59 -8.68
N ALA A 37 -16.31 1.44 -8.13
CA ALA A 37 -17.48 0.70 -8.58
C ALA A 37 -18.75 1.54 -8.46
N LEU A 38 -18.93 2.21 -7.32
CA LEU A 38 -20.08 3.08 -7.09
C LEU A 38 -20.08 4.27 -8.05
N LEU A 39 -18.95 4.91 -8.25
CA LEU A 39 -18.85 6.07 -9.14
C LEU A 39 -19.12 5.68 -10.60
N ARG A 40 -18.63 4.53 -11.05
CA ARG A 40 -18.89 4.03 -12.39
C ARG A 40 -20.37 3.78 -12.61
N VAL A 41 -21.06 3.17 -11.63
CA VAL A 41 -22.51 2.93 -11.70
C VAL A 41 -23.27 4.25 -11.69
N THR A 42 -22.88 5.18 -10.82
CA THR A 42 -23.55 6.47 -10.69
C THR A 42 -23.37 7.32 -11.96
N ALA A 43 -22.21 7.24 -12.59
CA ALA A 43 -21.86 8.04 -13.77
C ALA A 43 -22.19 7.35 -15.10
N VAL A 44 -22.87 6.21 -15.08
CA VAL A 44 -23.23 5.50 -16.31
C VAL A 44 -23.99 6.42 -17.27
N GLY A 45 -23.49 6.50 -18.52
CA GLY A 45 -24.05 7.36 -19.54
C GLY A 45 -23.66 8.83 -19.44
N SER A 46 -22.91 9.22 -18.40
CA SER A 46 -22.40 10.59 -18.28
C SER A 46 -21.04 10.72 -18.95
N PHE A 47 -20.91 11.74 -19.80
CA PHE A 47 -19.65 12.11 -20.42
C PHE A 47 -19.11 13.43 -19.86
N HIS A 48 -19.62 13.85 -18.71
CA HIS A 48 -19.14 15.08 -18.07
C HIS A 48 -17.66 14.95 -17.72
N PRO A 49 -16.80 15.93 -18.12
CA PRO A 49 -15.36 15.84 -17.89
C PRO A 49 -14.97 15.63 -16.42
N ALA A 50 -15.75 16.19 -15.49
CA ALA A 50 -15.49 16.00 -14.06
C ALA A 50 -15.73 14.56 -13.60
N ALA A 51 -16.72 13.87 -14.14
CA ALA A 51 -16.97 12.45 -13.83
C ALA A 51 -15.85 11.56 -14.37
N VAL A 52 -15.44 11.80 -15.60
CA VAL A 52 -14.32 11.07 -16.22
C VAL A 52 -13.04 11.32 -15.44
N ALA A 53 -12.76 12.57 -15.07
CA ALA A 53 -11.57 12.93 -14.30
C ALA A 53 -11.56 12.24 -12.92
N ALA A 54 -12.70 12.23 -12.24
CA ALA A 54 -12.81 11.59 -10.91
C ALA A 54 -12.50 10.09 -10.98
N ILE A 55 -13.05 9.40 -11.97
CA ILE A 55 -12.77 7.97 -12.18
C ILE A 55 -11.29 7.75 -12.45
N ASN A 56 -10.70 8.52 -13.37
CA ASN A 56 -9.28 8.38 -13.71
C ASN A 56 -8.37 8.65 -12.51
N GLN A 57 -8.70 9.65 -11.71
CA GLN A 57 -7.92 10.00 -10.52
C GLN A 57 -7.98 8.91 -9.45
N LEU A 58 -9.16 8.31 -9.23
CA LEU A 58 -9.29 7.18 -8.30
C LEU A 58 -8.56 5.94 -8.81
N GLU A 59 -8.58 5.66 -10.10
CA GLU A 59 -7.80 4.58 -10.70
C GLU A 59 -6.30 4.80 -10.50
N GLN A 60 -5.82 6.02 -10.67
CA GLN A 60 -4.42 6.36 -10.41
C GLN A 60 -4.06 6.17 -8.94
N ALA A 61 -4.91 6.60 -8.02
CA ALA A 61 -4.70 6.40 -6.59
C ALA A 61 -4.60 4.90 -6.26
N ARG A 62 -5.46 4.08 -6.86
CA ARG A 62 -5.43 2.63 -6.68
C ARG A 62 -4.11 2.01 -7.14
N LEU A 63 -3.61 2.44 -8.30
CA LEU A 63 -2.32 1.99 -8.81
C LEU A 63 -1.16 2.39 -7.90
N ARG A 64 -1.19 3.59 -7.34
CA ARG A 64 -0.16 4.05 -6.40
C ARG A 64 -0.15 3.22 -5.12
N LEU A 65 -1.31 2.79 -4.64
CA LEU A 65 -1.39 1.91 -3.49
C LEU A 65 -0.81 0.53 -3.80
N ASP A 66 -1.06 -0.03 -4.98
CA ASP A 66 -0.44 -1.29 -5.42
C ASP A 66 1.09 -1.18 -5.46
N GLU A 67 1.61 -0.09 -6.00
CA GLU A 67 3.05 0.19 -6.04
C GLU A 67 3.62 0.27 -4.62
N ALA A 68 2.92 0.96 -3.71
CA ALA A 68 3.35 1.09 -2.31
C ALA A 68 3.40 -0.27 -1.61
N ILE A 69 2.44 -1.15 -1.86
CA ILE A 69 2.42 -2.51 -1.31
C ILE A 69 3.64 -3.28 -1.80
N GLN A 70 3.92 -3.26 -3.10
CA GLN A 70 5.05 -3.99 -3.68
C GLN A 70 6.38 -3.48 -3.14
N LEU A 71 6.55 -2.16 -3.08
CA LEU A 71 7.76 -1.56 -2.56
C LEU A 71 7.97 -1.89 -1.07
N SER A 72 6.89 -1.88 -0.28
CA SER A 72 6.95 -2.24 1.13
C SER A 72 7.34 -3.70 1.33
N ARG A 73 6.81 -4.61 0.51
CA ARG A 73 7.19 -6.03 0.54
C ARG A 73 8.65 -6.23 0.20
N THR A 74 9.14 -5.52 -0.81
CA THR A 74 10.56 -5.55 -1.17
C THR A 74 11.44 -5.04 -0.02
N ALA A 75 11.01 -3.99 0.65
CA ALA A 75 11.72 -3.45 1.82
C ALA A 75 11.77 -4.47 2.97
N VAL A 76 10.68 -5.20 3.21
CA VAL A 76 10.65 -6.28 4.22
C VAL A 76 11.62 -7.40 3.86
N GLU A 77 11.68 -7.79 2.60
CA GLU A 77 12.64 -8.80 2.13
C GLU A 77 14.08 -8.34 2.37
N SER A 78 14.40 -7.09 2.07
CA SER A 78 15.72 -6.51 2.30
C SER A 78 16.05 -6.46 3.80
N ALA A 79 15.08 -6.10 4.64
CA ALA A 79 15.27 -6.08 6.09
C ALA A 79 15.50 -7.49 6.65
N ASN A 80 14.78 -8.49 6.15
CA ASN A 80 15.00 -9.90 6.52
C ASN A 80 16.39 -10.36 6.10
N MET A 81 16.85 -9.97 4.93
CA MET A 81 18.18 -10.29 4.44
C MET A 81 19.24 -9.67 5.35
N PHE A 82 19.10 -8.41 5.72
CA PHE A 82 19.99 -7.74 6.67
C PHE A 82 20.02 -8.49 8.00
N ARG A 83 18.85 -8.83 8.54
CA ARG A 83 18.73 -9.55 9.81
C ARG A 83 19.47 -10.90 9.76
N SER A 84 19.40 -11.62 8.65
CA SER A 84 20.03 -12.92 8.50
C SER A 84 21.56 -12.82 8.32
N MET A 85 22.07 -11.65 7.94
CA MET A 85 23.50 -11.42 7.73
C MET A 85 24.25 -11.01 9.00
N ILE A 86 23.55 -10.69 10.03
CA ILE A 86 24.13 -10.29 11.30
C ILE A 86 23.75 -11.29 12.40
#